data_1530e92411acabcd73a36714f0a7a6ad
#
_entry.id   1530e92411acabcd73a36714f0a7a6ad
#
_cell.length_a   1.000
_cell.length_b   1.000
_cell.length_c   1.000
_cell.angle_alpha   90.00
_cell.angle_beta   90.00
_cell.angle_gamma   90.00
#
_symmetry.space_group_name_H-M   'P 1'
#
loop_
_entity.id
_entity.type
_entity.pdbx_description
1 polymer ?
#
loop_
_entity_poly.entity_id
_entity_poly.type
_entity_poly.pdbx_seq_one_letter_code
_entity_poly.pdbx_strand_id
1 'polypeptide(L)'
;MTRVLVTGAAGFIGSQLAEALLGRGEEVVGVDNFDPFYPRAVKLENLGACQRQPGFRLVEADVRDQSRLATLLTPETVVVHLAALAGVRPSVADPVGYADVNVGGTAAVLAAMRRAGTSRVVFASSSSVYGDATPVPFREDAPAVTPVSPYGATKRAAELLLTSMGGLLGLRAASLRLFTVYGPRQRPDLAIHAFARRMVDGLPITLFGSDQARDYTYVADAVAGILAAVDWTDRAPRGTVEHINIGGNQPVPLDVMTEMLAAALGVTPVIERAPMQPGDVRRTAADLEKARTVLQYRPRTSFAEGIERFVSWFREAYALAH
;
A
#
# COMPACT_ATOMS: atom_id res chain seq x y z
N MET A 1 20.95 13.51 7.69
CA MET A 1 19.64 13.77 7.06
C MET A 1 19.59 12.88 5.85
N THR A 2 18.68 11.92 5.82
CA THR A 2 18.54 10.98 4.69
C THR A 2 17.62 11.60 3.65
N ARG A 3 17.91 11.41 2.39
CA ARG A 3 17.03 11.81 1.29
C ARG A 3 16.22 10.62 0.84
N VAL A 4 14.88 10.77 0.85
CA VAL A 4 13.96 9.70 0.47
C VAL A 4 13.13 10.15 -0.74
N LEU A 5 13.13 9.35 -1.82
CA LEU A 5 12.24 9.53 -2.95
C LEU A 5 11.04 8.60 -2.77
N VAL A 6 9.84 9.17 -2.66
CA VAL A 6 8.58 8.43 -2.52
C VAL A 6 7.78 8.53 -3.81
N THR A 7 7.60 7.43 -4.54
CA THR A 7 6.68 7.39 -5.68
C THR A 7 5.27 7.03 -5.20
N GLY A 8 4.23 7.59 -5.84
CA GLY A 8 2.86 7.49 -5.36
C GLY A 8 2.63 8.34 -4.10
N ALA A 9 3.38 9.44 -3.97
CA ALA A 9 3.41 10.28 -2.78
C ALA A 9 2.07 10.96 -2.46
N ALA A 10 1.24 11.24 -3.47
CA ALA A 10 -0.08 11.85 -3.27
C ALA A 10 -1.17 10.82 -2.93
N GLY A 11 -0.82 9.53 -2.91
CA GLY A 11 -1.71 8.44 -2.57
C GLY A 11 -1.99 8.32 -1.07
N PHE A 12 -2.90 7.41 -0.72
CA PHE A 12 -3.33 7.12 0.64
C PHE A 12 -2.15 6.81 1.60
N ILE A 13 -1.32 5.83 1.26
CA ILE A 13 -0.17 5.44 2.10
C ILE A 13 0.99 6.42 1.90
N GLY A 14 1.23 6.86 0.64
CA GLY A 14 2.36 7.70 0.28
C GLY A 14 2.36 9.05 0.99
N SER A 15 1.21 9.70 1.14
CA SER A 15 1.10 11.00 1.81
C SER A 15 1.39 10.89 3.31
N GLN A 16 0.89 9.85 3.98
CA GLN A 16 1.16 9.63 5.40
C GLN A 16 2.60 9.20 5.66
N LEU A 17 3.18 8.42 4.76
CA LEU A 17 4.62 8.11 4.80
C LEU A 17 5.48 9.37 4.66
N ALA A 18 5.15 10.24 3.68
CA ALA A 18 5.87 11.49 3.49
C ALA A 18 5.82 12.38 4.73
N GLU A 19 4.65 12.51 5.37
CA GLU A 19 4.50 13.23 6.64
C GLU A 19 5.38 12.61 7.76
N ALA A 20 5.38 11.30 7.88
CA ALA A 20 6.16 10.60 8.90
C ALA A 20 7.68 10.75 8.68
N LEU A 21 8.16 10.71 7.44
CA LEU A 21 9.55 10.95 7.07
C LEU A 21 9.98 12.39 7.38
N LEU A 22 9.15 13.37 7.01
CA LEU A 22 9.37 14.78 7.32
C LEU A 22 9.41 15.04 8.83
N GLY A 23 8.52 14.37 9.59
CA GLY A 23 8.50 14.41 11.05
C GLY A 23 9.77 13.84 11.70
N ARG A 24 10.52 12.98 10.98
CA ARG A 24 11.86 12.48 11.39
C ARG A 24 13.00 13.40 10.95
N GLY A 25 12.71 14.52 10.29
CA GLY A 25 13.71 15.44 9.75
C GLY A 25 14.39 14.96 8.45
N GLU A 26 13.79 14.02 7.74
CA GLU A 26 14.27 13.56 6.43
C GLU A 26 13.90 14.54 5.30
N GLU A 27 14.68 14.58 4.23
CA GLU A 27 14.32 15.28 3.00
C GLU A 27 13.47 14.35 2.11
N VAL A 28 12.29 14.78 1.71
CA VAL A 28 11.34 13.97 0.92
C VAL A 28 11.11 14.56 -0.46
N VAL A 29 11.43 13.78 -1.50
CA VAL A 29 11.02 14.05 -2.88
C VAL A 29 9.84 13.16 -3.20
N GLY A 30 8.63 13.74 -3.22
CA GLY A 30 7.40 13.05 -3.61
C GLY A 30 7.24 13.06 -5.14
N VAL A 31 6.99 11.90 -5.73
CA VAL A 31 6.67 11.73 -7.15
C VAL A 31 5.27 11.15 -7.30
N ASP A 32 4.40 11.79 -8.08
CA ASP A 32 3.07 11.30 -8.42
C ASP A 32 2.68 11.85 -9.80
N ASN A 33 1.99 11.06 -10.61
CA ASN A 33 1.47 11.52 -11.91
C ASN A 33 0.01 11.97 -11.82
N PHE A 34 -0.58 11.90 -10.62
CA PHE A 34 -1.98 12.21 -10.37
C PHE A 34 -2.95 11.42 -11.26
N ASP A 35 -2.66 10.13 -11.48
CA ASP A 35 -3.53 9.24 -12.23
C ASP A 35 -5.00 9.45 -11.86
N PRO A 36 -5.93 9.52 -12.84
CA PRO A 36 -7.33 9.89 -12.63
C PRO A 36 -8.20 8.79 -11.98
N PHE A 37 -7.61 7.72 -11.45
CA PHE A 37 -8.32 6.65 -10.76
C PHE A 37 -9.26 7.15 -9.65
N TYR A 38 -8.87 8.24 -8.98
CA TYR A 38 -9.73 9.04 -8.11
C TYR A 38 -9.33 10.53 -8.19
N PRO A 39 -10.23 11.47 -7.78
CA PRO A 39 -10.06 12.90 -8.06
C PRO A 39 -8.72 13.47 -7.61
N ARG A 40 -8.09 14.26 -8.48
CA ARG A 40 -6.83 14.98 -8.21
C ARG A 40 -6.92 15.86 -6.95
N ALA A 41 -8.09 16.46 -6.70
CA ALA A 41 -8.30 17.31 -5.53
C ALA A 41 -8.06 16.54 -4.22
N VAL A 42 -8.54 15.30 -4.11
CA VAL A 42 -8.31 14.44 -2.94
C VAL A 42 -6.82 14.14 -2.75
N LYS A 43 -6.09 13.91 -3.85
CA LYS A 43 -4.64 13.67 -3.81
C LYS A 43 -3.87 14.91 -3.35
N LEU A 44 -4.27 16.09 -3.79
CA LEU A 44 -3.66 17.37 -3.36
C LEU A 44 -3.95 17.65 -1.89
N GLU A 45 -5.17 17.38 -1.43
CA GLU A 45 -5.55 17.51 -0.02
C GLU A 45 -4.70 16.59 0.86
N ASN A 46 -4.48 15.33 0.44
CA ASN A 46 -3.60 14.40 1.13
C ASN A 46 -2.18 14.95 1.34
N LEU A 47 -1.66 15.75 0.40
CA LEU A 47 -0.34 16.35 0.47
C LEU A 47 -0.29 17.68 1.23
N GLY A 48 -1.44 18.25 1.62
CA GLY A 48 -1.51 19.60 2.19
C GLY A 48 -0.59 19.84 3.39
N ALA A 49 -0.40 18.85 4.26
CA ALA A 49 0.52 18.93 5.39
C ALA A 49 1.98 18.90 4.94
N CYS A 50 2.32 18.04 3.98
CA CYS A 50 3.68 17.93 3.44
C CYS A 50 4.12 19.19 2.71
N GLN A 51 3.25 19.78 1.86
CA GLN A 51 3.57 20.95 1.05
C GLN A 51 3.93 22.20 1.87
N ARG A 52 3.52 22.25 3.14
CA ARG A 52 3.89 23.33 4.07
C ARG A 52 5.25 23.17 4.72
N GLN A 53 5.91 22.02 4.51
CA GLN A 53 7.20 21.72 5.13
C GLN A 53 8.37 21.97 4.17
N PRO A 54 9.42 22.68 4.58
CA PRO A 54 10.55 23.02 3.69
C PRO A 54 11.33 21.79 3.21
N GLY A 55 11.28 20.68 3.93
CA GLY A 55 11.93 19.41 3.55
C GLY A 55 11.16 18.61 2.48
N PHE A 56 10.00 19.09 2.03
CA PHE A 56 9.19 18.41 1.02
C PHE A 56 9.27 19.06 -0.35
N ARG A 57 9.52 18.25 -1.36
CA ARG A 57 9.45 18.66 -2.76
C ARG A 57 8.56 17.72 -3.55
N LEU A 58 7.48 18.23 -4.14
CA LEU A 58 6.64 17.48 -5.08
C LEU A 58 7.17 17.60 -6.51
N VAL A 59 7.20 16.46 -7.20
CA VAL A 59 7.50 16.39 -8.64
C VAL A 59 6.37 15.61 -9.32
N GLU A 60 5.63 16.29 -10.18
CA GLU A 60 4.63 15.62 -11.03
C GLU A 60 5.36 14.91 -12.18
N ALA A 61 5.35 13.58 -12.11
CA ALA A 61 6.01 12.72 -13.10
C ALA A 61 5.44 11.30 -13.07
N ASP A 62 5.49 10.63 -14.19
CA ASP A 62 5.15 9.20 -14.31
C ASP A 62 6.36 8.35 -13.93
N VAL A 63 6.12 7.25 -13.22
CA VAL A 63 7.18 6.31 -12.82
C VAL A 63 7.82 5.59 -14.00
N ARG A 64 7.18 5.59 -15.18
CA ARG A 64 7.74 5.05 -16.42
C ARG A 64 8.76 5.99 -17.07
N ASP A 65 8.82 7.26 -16.67
CA ASP A 65 9.84 8.19 -17.13
C ASP A 65 11.16 8.01 -16.38
N GLN A 66 11.89 6.96 -16.80
CA GLN A 66 13.20 6.60 -16.24
C GLN A 66 14.18 7.80 -16.24
N SER A 67 14.17 8.61 -17.29
CA SER A 67 15.11 9.73 -17.44
C SER A 67 14.83 10.80 -16.41
N ARG A 68 13.57 11.13 -16.21
CA ARG A 68 13.14 12.10 -15.19
C ARG A 68 13.46 11.60 -13.79
N LEU A 69 13.14 10.34 -13.48
CA LEU A 69 13.43 9.75 -12.18
C LEU A 69 14.93 9.77 -11.86
N ALA A 70 15.79 9.43 -12.83
CA ALA A 70 17.23 9.44 -12.61
C ALA A 70 17.78 10.81 -12.20
N THR A 71 17.18 11.92 -12.65
CA THR A 71 17.58 13.29 -12.23
C THR A 71 17.20 13.64 -10.80
N LEU A 72 16.33 12.85 -10.17
CA LEU A 72 15.85 13.06 -8.80
C LEU A 72 16.65 12.25 -7.77
N LEU A 73 17.48 11.31 -8.22
CA LEU A 73 18.21 10.36 -7.39
C LEU A 73 19.69 10.74 -7.23
N THR A 74 20.25 10.38 -6.10
CA THR A 74 21.68 10.36 -5.81
C THR A 74 22.07 9.00 -5.25
N PRO A 75 23.35 8.61 -5.17
CA PRO A 75 23.75 7.34 -4.58
C PRO A 75 23.24 7.13 -3.15
N GLU A 76 23.03 8.21 -2.38
CA GLU A 76 22.59 8.19 -0.98
C GLU A 76 21.06 8.13 -0.83
N THR A 77 20.31 8.35 -1.91
CA THR A 77 18.85 8.34 -1.86
C THR A 77 18.30 6.97 -1.51
N VAL A 78 17.29 6.91 -0.65
CA VAL A 78 16.43 5.73 -0.47
C VAL A 78 15.19 5.89 -1.34
N VAL A 79 14.89 4.90 -2.16
CA VAL A 79 13.66 4.90 -2.96
C VAL A 79 12.59 4.11 -2.23
N VAL A 80 11.43 4.74 -1.97
CA VAL A 80 10.21 4.05 -1.52
C VAL A 80 9.22 4.04 -2.68
N HIS A 81 9.08 2.88 -3.32
CA HIS A 81 8.27 2.72 -4.51
C HIS A 81 6.87 2.21 -4.17
N LEU A 82 5.92 3.16 -4.03
CA LEU A 82 4.50 2.87 -3.74
C LEU A 82 3.60 3.05 -4.96
N ALA A 83 4.05 3.80 -5.98
CA ALA A 83 3.26 4.05 -7.19
C ALA A 83 2.88 2.74 -7.88
N ALA A 84 1.60 2.55 -8.12
CA ALA A 84 1.04 1.42 -8.84
C ALA A 84 -0.43 1.67 -9.18
N LEU A 85 -0.93 1.07 -10.23
CA LEU A 85 -2.36 0.83 -10.34
C LEU A 85 -2.73 -0.29 -9.36
N ALA A 86 -3.64 -0.01 -8.45
CA ALA A 86 -4.02 -0.92 -7.37
C ALA A 86 -5.51 -1.29 -7.45
N GLY A 87 -5.84 -2.50 -7.00
CA GLY A 87 -7.19 -3.05 -7.01
C GLY A 87 -7.31 -4.29 -7.89
N VAL A 88 -7.91 -5.31 -7.32
CA VAL A 88 -8.12 -6.61 -7.99
C VAL A 88 -9.08 -6.46 -9.17
N ARG A 89 -10.28 -5.92 -8.91
CA ARG A 89 -11.34 -5.83 -9.93
C ARG A 89 -10.97 -4.93 -11.11
N PRO A 90 -10.45 -3.71 -10.92
CA PRO A 90 -10.01 -2.89 -12.06
C PRO A 90 -8.92 -3.55 -12.88
N SER A 91 -8.05 -4.37 -12.29
CA SER A 91 -6.99 -5.07 -13.02
C SER A 91 -7.51 -6.14 -13.98
N VAL A 92 -8.69 -6.71 -13.71
CA VAL A 92 -9.35 -7.67 -14.64
C VAL A 92 -9.88 -6.93 -15.86
N ALA A 93 -10.35 -5.69 -15.70
CA ALA A 93 -10.84 -4.86 -16.79
C ALA A 93 -9.71 -4.29 -17.66
N ASP A 94 -8.55 -3.96 -17.04
CA ASP A 94 -7.39 -3.39 -17.77
C ASP A 94 -6.07 -4.08 -17.39
N PRO A 95 -5.85 -5.34 -17.75
CA PRO A 95 -4.62 -6.06 -17.43
C PRO A 95 -3.38 -5.47 -18.11
N VAL A 96 -3.54 -4.84 -19.27
CA VAL A 96 -2.43 -4.22 -20.03
C VAL A 96 -1.91 -2.98 -19.32
N GLY A 97 -2.78 -2.06 -18.92
CA GLY A 97 -2.38 -0.87 -18.16
C GLY A 97 -1.74 -1.24 -16.81
N TYR A 98 -2.26 -2.27 -16.13
CA TYR A 98 -1.65 -2.79 -14.90
C TYR A 98 -0.24 -3.37 -15.14
N ALA A 99 -0.02 -4.10 -16.22
CA ALA A 99 1.31 -4.62 -16.56
C ALA A 99 2.27 -3.46 -16.90
N ASP A 100 1.83 -2.51 -17.71
CA ASP A 100 2.64 -1.37 -18.13
C ASP A 100 3.08 -0.50 -16.93
N VAL A 101 2.14 -0.13 -16.06
CA VAL A 101 2.46 0.72 -14.90
C VAL A 101 3.19 -0.06 -13.80
N ASN A 102 2.70 -1.24 -13.41
CA ASN A 102 3.22 -1.91 -12.23
C ASN A 102 4.54 -2.65 -12.52
N VAL A 103 4.65 -3.30 -13.68
CA VAL A 103 5.88 -4.02 -14.05
C VAL A 103 6.82 -3.09 -14.80
N GLY A 104 6.35 -2.41 -15.85
CA GLY A 104 7.14 -1.44 -16.62
C GLY A 104 7.64 -0.28 -15.77
N GLY A 105 6.76 0.30 -14.93
CA GLY A 105 7.13 1.36 -13.99
C GLY A 105 8.18 0.90 -12.97
N THR A 106 8.04 -0.29 -12.39
CA THR A 106 9.06 -0.86 -11.49
C THR A 106 10.39 -1.06 -12.21
N ALA A 107 10.38 -1.58 -13.44
CA ALA A 107 11.58 -1.73 -14.26
C ALA A 107 12.25 -0.37 -14.53
N ALA A 108 11.47 0.68 -14.84
CA ALA A 108 11.97 2.02 -15.08
C ALA A 108 12.58 2.64 -13.81
N VAL A 109 11.96 2.44 -12.63
CA VAL A 109 12.53 2.86 -11.34
C VAL A 109 13.87 2.18 -11.08
N LEU A 110 13.98 0.87 -11.27
CA LEU A 110 15.24 0.12 -11.09
C LEU A 110 16.32 0.58 -12.08
N ALA A 111 15.94 0.87 -13.32
CA ALA A 111 16.86 1.42 -14.33
C ALA A 111 17.34 2.85 -13.98
N ALA A 112 16.45 3.70 -13.45
CA ALA A 112 16.80 5.03 -12.94
C ALA A 112 17.78 4.93 -11.74
N MET A 113 17.51 4.02 -10.80
CA MET A 113 18.39 3.73 -9.65
C MET A 113 19.78 3.29 -10.11
N ARG A 114 19.86 2.38 -11.10
CA ARG A 114 21.13 1.95 -11.68
C ARG A 114 21.90 3.12 -12.24
N ARG A 115 21.25 3.98 -13.02
CA ARG A 115 21.87 5.16 -13.64
C ARG A 115 22.40 6.15 -12.61
N ALA A 116 21.70 6.32 -11.50
CA ALA A 116 22.09 7.24 -10.43
C ALA A 116 23.05 6.62 -9.39
N GLY A 117 23.35 5.33 -9.48
CA GLY A 117 24.15 4.63 -8.47
C GLY A 117 23.42 4.36 -7.14
N THR A 118 22.10 4.54 -7.11
CA THR A 118 21.23 4.33 -5.94
C THR A 118 21.07 2.81 -5.70
N SER A 119 21.22 2.35 -4.45
CA SER A 119 21.16 0.93 -4.11
C SER A 119 20.13 0.57 -3.03
N ARG A 120 19.45 1.54 -2.44
CA ARG A 120 18.48 1.29 -1.35
C ARG A 120 17.06 1.45 -1.85
N VAL A 121 16.22 0.42 -1.67
CA VAL A 121 14.84 0.45 -2.13
C VAL A 121 13.90 -0.31 -1.18
N VAL A 122 12.75 0.31 -0.90
CA VAL A 122 11.58 -0.31 -0.28
C VAL A 122 10.47 -0.34 -1.33
N PHE A 123 9.96 -1.52 -1.63
CA PHE A 123 8.93 -1.74 -2.65
C PHE A 123 7.62 -2.18 -2.01
N ALA A 124 6.52 -1.50 -2.36
CA ALA A 124 5.19 -1.93 -1.96
C ALA A 124 4.69 -3.06 -2.86
N SER A 125 4.89 -4.29 -2.41
CA SER A 125 4.21 -5.47 -2.91
C SER A 125 2.82 -5.61 -2.25
N SER A 126 2.20 -6.76 -2.35
CA SER A 126 0.83 -7.00 -1.88
C SER A 126 0.66 -8.45 -1.43
N SER A 127 -0.21 -8.69 -0.45
CA SER A 127 -0.68 -10.04 -0.11
C SER A 127 -1.38 -10.75 -1.29
N SER A 128 -1.82 -10.01 -2.31
CA SER A 128 -2.42 -10.58 -3.53
C SER A 128 -1.47 -11.48 -4.33
N VAL A 129 -0.16 -11.44 -4.05
CA VAL A 129 0.83 -12.34 -4.69
C VAL A 129 0.64 -13.80 -4.28
N TYR A 130 0.04 -14.07 -3.11
CA TYR A 130 -0.11 -15.43 -2.59
C TYR A 130 -1.18 -16.26 -3.31
N GLY A 131 -2.25 -15.60 -3.80
CA GLY A 131 -3.41 -16.29 -4.36
C GLY A 131 -4.27 -17.01 -3.31
N ASP A 132 -5.27 -17.76 -3.78
CA ASP A 132 -6.26 -18.43 -2.89
C ASP A 132 -5.82 -19.86 -2.49
N ALA A 133 -4.88 -20.46 -3.22
CA ALA A 133 -4.38 -21.81 -2.94
C ALA A 133 -3.33 -21.86 -1.82
N THR A 134 -2.77 -20.72 -1.42
CA THR A 134 -1.77 -20.65 -0.35
C THR A 134 -2.44 -20.77 1.01
N PRO A 135 -2.02 -21.72 1.88
CA PRO A 135 -2.57 -21.86 3.23
C PRO A 135 -2.36 -20.60 4.07
N VAL A 136 -3.35 -20.25 4.91
CA VAL A 136 -3.21 -19.20 5.91
C VAL A 136 -2.67 -19.78 7.23
N PRO A 137 -1.85 -19.01 8.00
CA PRO A 137 -1.34 -17.68 7.68
C PRO A 137 -0.33 -17.73 6.54
N PHE A 138 -0.34 -16.68 5.69
CA PHE A 138 0.59 -16.56 4.57
C PHE A 138 2.01 -16.33 5.05
N ARG A 139 2.92 -17.19 4.63
CA ARG A 139 4.35 -17.13 4.95
C ARG A 139 5.13 -16.69 3.71
N GLU A 140 6.23 -15.94 3.89
CA GLU A 140 7.02 -15.41 2.78
C GLU A 140 7.80 -16.49 2.03
N ASP A 141 8.04 -17.65 2.65
CA ASP A 141 8.66 -18.83 2.03
C ASP A 141 7.68 -19.63 1.15
N ALA A 142 6.37 -19.34 1.22
CA ALA A 142 5.39 -19.91 0.31
C ALA A 142 5.69 -19.48 -1.15
N PRO A 143 5.57 -20.38 -2.13
CA PRO A 143 6.04 -20.13 -3.50
C PRO A 143 5.33 -18.98 -4.24
N ALA A 144 4.16 -18.52 -3.80
CA ALA A 144 3.40 -17.39 -4.37
C ALA A 144 3.33 -17.45 -5.93
N VAL A 145 2.97 -18.63 -6.46
CA VAL A 145 3.04 -18.89 -7.91
C VAL A 145 1.69 -18.81 -8.62
N THR A 146 0.59 -18.65 -7.87
CA THR A 146 -0.77 -18.67 -8.39
C THR A 146 -1.59 -17.44 -7.96
N PRO A 147 -1.14 -16.20 -8.26
CA PRO A 147 -1.98 -15.03 -8.06
C PRO A 147 -3.31 -15.18 -8.81
N VAL A 148 -4.42 -14.81 -8.17
CA VAL A 148 -5.78 -14.96 -8.75
C VAL A 148 -6.25 -13.73 -9.53
N SER A 149 -5.40 -12.73 -9.68
CA SER A 149 -5.73 -11.50 -10.40
C SER A 149 -4.53 -10.94 -11.17
N PRO A 150 -4.77 -10.18 -12.27
CA PRO A 150 -3.70 -9.45 -12.95
C PRO A 150 -2.92 -8.51 -12.01
N TYR A 151 -3.59 -7.85 -11.06
CA TYR A 151 -2.91 -7.04 -10.04
C TYR A 151 -1.91 -7.86 -9.22
N GLY A 152 -2.33 -9.00 -8.67
CA GLY A 152 -1.44 -9.89 -7.92
C GLY A 152 -0.28 -10.39 -8.79
N ALA A 153 -0.56 -10.76 -10.04
CA ALA A 153 0.45 -11.20 -10.99
C ALA A 153 1.48 -10.10 -11.30
N THR A 154 1.05 -8.85 -11.52
CA THR A 154 1.96 -7.72 -11.76
C THR A 154 2.82 -7.38 -10.55
N LYS A 155 2.27 -7.46 -9.33
CA LYS A 155 3.05 -7.29 -8.10
C LYS A 155 4.09 -8.40 -7.94
N ARG A 156 3.72 -9.66 -8.23
CA ARG A 156 4.67 -10.77 -8.21
C ARG A 156 5.76 -10.64 -9.27
N ALA A 157 5.42 -10.22 -10.48
CA ALA A 157 6.40 -9.95 -11.54
C ALA A 157 7.39 -8.85 -11.12
N ALA A 158 6.92 -7.79 -10.48
CA ALA A 158 7.77 -6.73 -9.94
C ALA A 158 8.70 -7.24 -8.82
N GLU A 159 8.23 -8.14 -7.92
CA GLU A 159 9.09 -8.82 -6.94
C GLU A 159 10.21 -9.62 -7.62
N LEU A 160 9.90 -10.34 -8.71
CA LEU A 160 10.89 -11.12 -9.46
C LEU A 160 11.94 -10.22 -10.13
N LEU A 161 11.53 -9.07 -10.71
CA LEU A 161 12.45 -8.05 -11.22
C LEU A 161 13.36 -7.52 -10.13
N LEU A 162 12.81 -7.17 -8.97
CA LEU A 162 13.59 -6.69 -7.84
C LEU A 162 14.60 -7.72 -7.37
N THR A 163 14.19 -8.99 -7.27
CA THR A 163 15.05 -10.11 -6.88
C THR A 163 16.17 -10.34 -7.88
N SER A 164 15.86 -10.40 -9.18
CA SER A 164 16.86 -10.62 -10.23
C SER A 164 17.87 -9.48 -10.33
N MET A 165 17.42 -8.24 -10.15
CA MET A 165 18.29 -7.06 -10.17
C MET A 165 19.06 -6.87 -8.86
N GLY A 166 18.61 -7.47 -7.76
CA GLY A 166 19.19 -7.32 -6.44
C GLY A 166 20.68 -7.64 -6.41
N GLY A 167 21.04 -8.85 -6.83
CA GLY A 167 22.42 -9.28 -6.90
C GLY A 167 23.23 -8.50 -7.95
N LEU A 168 22.64 -8.26 -9.13
CA LEU A 168 23.32 -7.58 -10.25
C LEU A 168 23.69 -6.13 -9.95
N LEU A 169 22.81 -5.41 -9.22
CA LEU A 169 23.01 -4.00 -8.87
C LEU A 169 23.53 -3.80 -7.44
N GLY A 170 23.69 -4.87 -6.67
CA GLY A 170 24.03 -4.79 -5.26
C GLY A 170 22.98 -4.05 -4.45
N LEU A 171 21.69 -4.25 -4.77
CA LEU A 171 20.60 -3.59 -4.06
C LEU A 171 20.50 -4.06 -2.60
N ARG A 172 20.00 -3.18 -1.76
CA ARG A 172 19.47 -3.45 -0.43
C ARG A 172 17.98 -3.19 -0.49
N ALA A 173 17.20 -4.25 -0.70
CA ALA A 173 15.82 -4.15 -1.09
C ALA A 173 14.89 -4.86 -0.10
N ALA A 174 13.89 -4.15 0.41
CA ALA A 174 12.77 -4.71 1.14
C ALA A 174 11.50 -4.64 0.27
N SER A 175 10.97 -5.79 -0.13
CA SER A 175 9.68 -5.92 -0.80
C SER A 175 8.63 -6.23 0.25
N LEU A 176 7.77 -5.27 0.54
CA LEU A 176 6.77 -5.36 1.59
C LEU A 176 5.44 -5.86 1.01
N ARG A 177 5.04 -7.06 1.36
CA ARG A 177 3.72 -7.62 1.03
C ARG A 177 2.68 -7.03 1.99
N LEU A 178 2.13 -5.87 1.60
CA LEU A 178 1.13 -5.17 2.38
C LEU A 178 -0.19 -5.95 2.34
N PHE A 179 -0.77 -6.16 3.51
CA PHE A 179 -2.13 -6.67 3.67
C PHE A 179 -3.13 -5.52 3.55
N THR A 180 -4.42 -5.78 3.78
CA THR A 180 -5.46 -4.78 3.50
C THR A 180 -5.30 -3.54 4.36
N VAL A 181 -4.61 -2.52 3.84
CA VAL A 181 -4.39 -1.26 4.57
C VAL A 181 -5.68 -0.43 4.60
N TYR A 182 -6.03 0.09 5.78
CA TYR A 182 -7.20 0.93 6.00
C TYR A 182 -6.89 2.08 6.98
N GLY A 183 -7.76 3.08 7.02
CA GLY A 183 -7.64 4.21 7.95
C GLY A 183 -7.94 5.56 7.29
N PRO A 184 -7.65 6.69 7.97
CA PRO A 184 -7.82 8.04 7.43
C PRO A 184 -7.19 8.23 6.06
N ARG A 185 -7.83 8.99 5.18
CA ARG A 185 -7.43 9.22 3.77
C ARG A 185 -7.46 7.97 2.89
N GLN A 186 -8.11 6.90 3.33
CA GLN A 186 -8.31 5.71 2.51
C GLN A 186 -9.01 6.08 1.20
N ARG A 187 -8.56 5.46 0.09
CA ARG A 187 -9.15 5.69 -1.23
C ARG A 187 -10.66 5.38 -1.22
N PRO A 188 -11.46 6.15 -1.97
CA PRO A 188 -12.93 6.00 -1.96
C PRO A 188 -13.45 4.68 -2.55
N ASP A 189 -12.64 3.99 -3.35
CA ASP A 189 -12.96 2.68 -3.95
C ASP A 189 -12.79 1.48 -2.99
N LEU A 190 -12.09 1.66 -1.88
CA LEU A 190 -11.84 0.59 -0.91
C LEU A 190 -13.06 0.35 0.00
N ALA A 191 -13.29 -0.91 0.35
CA ALA A 191 -14.54 -1.37 0.98
C ALA A 191 -14.99 -0.54 2.19
N ILE A 192 -14.11 -0.28 3.16
CA ILE A 192 -14.47 0.48 4.38
C ILE A 192 -14.96 1.89 4.01
N HIS A 193 -14.25 2.59 3.10
CA HIS A 193 -14.64 3.93 2.67
C HIS A 193 -15.93 3.90 1.83
N ALA A 194 -16.00 3.00 0.85
CA ALA A 194 -17.17 2.87 0.00
C ALA A 194 -18.43 2.50 0.80
N PHE A 195 -18.29 1.61 1.79
CA PHE A 195 -19.40 1.23 2.67
C PHE A 195 -19.80 2.37 3.59
N ALA A 196 -18.83 3.06 4.21
CA ALA A 196 -19.12 4.23 5.05
C ALA A 196 -19.94 5.28 4.28
N ARG A 197 -19.54 5.59 3.05
CA ARG A 197 -20.25 6.55 2.20
C ARG A 197 -21.69 6.12 1.92
N ARG A 198 -21.86 4.85 1.47
CA ARG A 198 -23.19 4.33 1.16
C ARG A 198 -24.11 4.24 2.40
N MET A 199 -23.54 3.85 3.55
CA MET A 199 -24.29 3.78 4.82
C MET A 199 -24.80 5.14 5.25
N VAL A 200 -23.97 6.19 5.18
CA VAL A 200 -24.35 7.55 5.53
C VAL A 200 -25.37 8.11 4.55
N ASP A 201 -25.25 7.78 3.26
CA ASP A 201 -26.22 8.18 2.23
C ASP A 201 -27.53 7.35 2.27
N GLY A 202 -27.66 6.39 3.21
CA GLY A 202 -28.83 5.49 3.32
C GLY A 202 -28.96 4.50 2.16
N LEU A 203 -27.90 4.29 1.42
CA LEU A 203 -27.87 3.39 0.27
C LEU A 203 -27.48 1.97 0.68
N PRO A 204 -28.02 0.92 0.02
CA PRO A 204 -27.66 -0.45 0.32
C PRO A 204 -26.19 -0.73 0.01
N ILE A 205 -25.53 -1.53 0.85
CA ILE A 205 -24.18 -2.09 0.62
C ILE A 205 -24.29 -3.54 0.19
N THR A 206 -23.45 -3.96 -0.75
CA THR A 206 -23.43 -5.34 -1.23
C THR A 206 -22.24 -6.10 -0.63
N LEU A 207 -22.52 -7.15 0.14
CA LEU A 207 -21.51 -8.08 0.64
C LEU A 207 -21.39 -9.25 -0.32
N PHE A 208 -20.18 -9.47 -0.84
CA PHE A 208 -19.91 -10.55 -1.78
C PHE A 208 -19.32 -11.77 -1.05
N GLY A 209 -19.92 -12.96 -1.26
CA GLY A 209 -19.51 -14.20 -0.57
C GLY A 209 -19.97 -14.24 0.89
N SER A 210 -19.81 -15.39 1.56
CA SER A 210 -20.28 -15.64 2.93
C SER A 210 -19.15 -15.77 3.96
N ASP A 211 -17.95 -16.20 3.55
CA ASP A 211 -16.85 -16.58 4.46
C ASP A 211 -15.59 -15.73 4.23
N GLN A 212 -15.76 -14.50 3.77
CA GLN A 212 -14.62 -13.65 3.53
C GLN A 212 -14.08 -13.04 4.83
N ALA A 213 -12.77 -13.15 5.02
CA ALA A 213 -12.06 -12.46 6.08
C ALA A 213 -10.78 -11.82 5.53
N ARG A 214 -10.44 -10.65 6.03
CA ARG A 214 -9.23 -9.93 5.65
C ARG A 214 -8.39 -9.61 6.88
N ASP A 215 -7.10 -9.75 6.73
CA ASP A 215 -6.13 -9.16 7.64
C ASP A 215 -6.05 -7.66 7.33
N TYR A 216 -6.67 -6.86 8.17
CA TYR A 216 -6.67 -5.41 8.05
C TYR A 216 -5.48 -4.81 8.78
N THR A 217 -4.75 -3.95 8.10
CA THR A 217 -3.59 -3.25 8.64
C THR A 217 -3.89 -1.77 8.76
N TYR A 218 -3.88 -1.23 9.98
CA TYR A 218 -4.08 0.21 10.15
C TYR A 218 -2.96 1.00 9.47
N VAL A 219 -3.29 2.10 8.80
CA VAL A 219 -2.34 2.83 7.96
C VAL A 219 -1.09 3.31 8.69
N ALA A 220 -1.21 3.75 9.95
CA ALA A 220 -0.04 4.15 10.72
C ALA A 220 0.89 2.96 11.03
N ASP A 221 0.34 1.75 11.24
CA ASP A 221 1.14 0.54 11.41
C ASP A 221 1.82 0.16 10.09
N ALA A 222 1.12 0.26 8.94
CA ALA A 222 1.74 0.05 7.64
C ALA A 222 2.89 1.04 7.37
N VAL A 223 2.70 2.31 7.68
CA VAL A 223 3.74 3.35 7.59
C VAL A 223 4.91 3.02 8.52
N ALA A 224 4.66 2.59 9.76
CA ALA A 224 5.72 2.17 10.67
C ALA A 224 6.54 0.99 10.11
N GLY A 225 5.89 0.02 9.45
CA GLY A 225 6.57 -1.08 8.76
C GLY A 225 7.44 -0.60 7.59
N ILE A 226 6.96 0.37 6.81
CA ILE A 226 7.72 0.97 5.70
C ILE A 226 8.94 1.75 6.25
N LEU A 227 8.77 2.54 7.31
CA LEU A 227 9.87 3.27 7.95
C LEU A 227 10.94 2.31 8.50
N ALA A 228 10.52 1.23 9.15
CA ALA A 228 11.45 0.21 9.64
C ALA A 228 12.21 -0.48 8.49
N ALA A 229 11.57 -0.66 7.33
CA ALA A 229 12.22 -1.16 6.13
C ALA A 229 13.22 -0.14 5.53
N VAL A 230 12.89 1.16 5.54
CA VAL A 230 13.84 2.22 5.16
C VAL A 230 15.09 2.14 6.04
N ASP A 231 14.94 2.09 7.37
CA ASP A 231 16.05 1.97 8.32
C ASP A 231 16.83 0.64 8.15
N TRP A 232 16.14 -0.45 7.80
CA TRP A 232 16.76 -1.73 7.51
C TRP A 232 17.69 -1.67 6.29
N THR A 233 17.35 -0.90 5.25
CA THR A 233 18.21 -0.78 4.05
C THR A 233 19.58 -0.17 4.34
N ASP A 234 19.76 0.57 5.44
CA ASP A 234 21.07 1.12 5.82
C ASP A 234 22.04 0.03 6.28
N ARG A 235 21.54 -0.99 6.97
CA ARG A 235 22.34 -2.07 7.58
C ARG A 235 22.37 -3.38 6.81
N ALA A 236 21.45 -3.55 5.84
CA ALA A 236 21.38 -4.76 5.03
C ALA A 236 22.65 -4.96 4.20
N PRO A 237 23.14 -6.20 4.03
CA PRO A 237 24.23 -6.50 3.08
C PRO A 237 23.86 -6.11 1.65
N ARG A 238 24.82 -5.70 0.86
CA ARG A 238 24.60 -5.43 -0.57
C ARG A 238 24.20 -6.72 -1.31
N GLY A 239 23.26 -6.61 -2.22
CA GLY A 239 22.71 -7.74 -2.96
C GLY A 239 21.58 -8.48 -2.24
N THR A 240 21.16 -7.99 -1.06
CA THR A 240 20.07 -8.60 -0.29
C THR A 240 18.71 -8.07 -0.72
N VAL A 241 17.80 -8.99 -1.05
CA VAL A 241 16.39 -8.71 -1.33
C VAL A 241 15.53 -9.54 -0.38
N GLU A 242 14.78 -8.88 0.49
CA GLU A 242 13.88 -9.53 1.43
C GLU A 242 12.42 -9.26 1.08
N HIS A 243 11.61 -10.33 1.02
CA HIS A 243 10.15 -10.23 0.97
C HIS A 243 9.62 -10.35 2.39
N ILE A 244 8.79 -9.40 2.81
CA ILE A 244 8.35 -9.29 4.21
C ILE A 244 6.86 -8.91 4.25
N ASN A 245 6.06 -9.68 5.01
CA ASN A 245 4.66 -9.37 5.23
C ASN A 245 4.49 -8.19 6.19
N ILE A 246 3.58 -7.27 5.86
CA ILE A 246 3.13 -6.20 6.73
C ILE A 246 1.61 -6.30 6.87
N GLY A 247 1.16 -6.81 7.99
CA GLY A 247 -0.23 -7.12 8.32
C GLY A 247 -0.62 -6.66 9.72
N GLY A 248 -1.92 -6.74 10.03
CA GLY A 248 -2.46 -6.44 11.36
C GLY A 248 -2.47 -7.65 12.30
N ASN A 249 -2.19 -8.86 11.77
CA ASN A 249 -2.19 -10.14 12.49
C ASN A 249 -3.55 -10.54 13.09
N GLN A 250 -4.64 -9.94 12.61
CA GLN A 250 -6.00 -10.25 13.06
C GLN A 250 -6.95 -10.25 11.85
N PRO A 251 -7.22 -11.42 11.25
CA PRO A 251 -8.23 -11.51 10.21
C PRO A 251 -9.62 -11.18 10.74
N VAL A 252 -10.30 -10.21 10.13
CA VAL A 252 -11.64 -9.79 10.50
C VAL A 252 -12.62 -10.24 9.41
N PRO A 253 -13.71 -10.98 9.77
CA PRO A 253 -14.77 -11.31 8.85
C PRO A 253 -15.45 -10.05 8.26
N LEU A 254 -15.91 -10.16 7.00
CA LEU A 254 -16.55 -9.04 6.31
C LEU A 254 -17.81 -8.54 7.02
N ASP A 255 -18.62 -9.46 7.58
CA ASP A 255 -19.81 -9.10 8.37
C ASP A 255 -19.42 -8.33 9.63
N VAL A 256 -18.42 -8.81 10.39
CA VAL A 256 -17.92 -8.13 11.60
C VAL A 256 -17.38 -6.74 11.28
N MET A 257 -16.60 -6.61 10.20
CA MET A 257 -16.13 -5.29 9.73
C MET A 257 -17.29 -4.35 9.45
N THR A 258 -18.32 -4.86 8.78
CA THR A 258 -19.52 -4.08 8.41
C THR A 258 -20.29 -3.63 9.64
N GLU A 259 -20.51 -4.52 10.61
CA GLU A 259 -21.18 -4.23 11.89
C GLU A 259 -20.42 -3.18 12.71
N MET A 260 -19.10 -3.34 12.83
CA MET A 260 -18.25 -2.38 13.56
C MET A 260 -18.25 -1.00 12.90
N LEU A 261 -18.19 -0.94 11.57
CA LEU A 261 -18.26 0.31 10.83
C LEU A 261 -19.62 1.01 11.01
N ALA A 262 -20.72 0.26 10.91
CA ALA A 262 -22.08 0.77 11.10
C ALA A 262 -22.29 1.30 12.53
N ALA A 263 -21.83 0.55 13.55
CA ALA A 263 -21.88 0.97 14.95
C ALA A 263 -21.09 2.27 15.19
N ALA A 264 -19.87 2.38 14.65
CA ALA A 264 -19.05 3.58 14.78
C ALA A 264 -19.66 4.80 14.05
N LEU A 265 -20.35 4.58 12.91
CA LEU A 265 -21.08 5.62 12.20
C LEU A 265 -22.42 5.98 12.87
N GLY A 266 -22.94 5.15 13.76
CA GLY A 266 -24.27 5.34 14.40
C GLY A 266 -25.43 5.10 13.43
N VAL A 267 -25.26 4.22 12.43
CA VAL A 267 -26.28 3.96 11.40
C VAL A 267 -26.65 2.49 11.32
N THR A 268 -27.86 2.20 10.84
CA THR A 268 -28.29 0.82 10.53
C THR A 268 -28.11 0.58 9.03
N PRO A 269 -27.20 -0.31 8.60
CA PRO A 269 -26.93 -0.51 7.18
C PRO A 269 -28.04 -1.33 6.51
N VAL A 270 -28.36 -1.01 5.26
CA VAL A 270 -29.12 -1.88 4.37
C VAL A 270 -28.15 -2.80 3.66
N ILE A 271 -28.25 -4.12 3.90
CA ILE A 271 -27.29 -5.11 3.40
C ILE A 271 -27.95 -5.97 2.33
N GLU A 272 -27.32 -6.02 1.16
CA GLU A 272 -27.59 -6.97 0.10
C GLU A 272 -26.46 -8.02 0.05
N ARG A 273 -26.78 -9.27 -0.31
CA ARG A 273 -25.80 -10.34 -0.45
C ARG A 273 -25.73 -10.82 -1.89
N ALA A 274 -24.51 -11.01 -2.38
CA ALA A 274 -24.25 -11.50 -3.72
C ALA A 274 -23.16 -12.58 -3.73
N PRO A 275 -23.09 -13.42 -4.76
CA PRO A 275 -22.04 -14.41 -4.91
C PRO A 275 -20.64 -13.77 -4.91
N MET A 276 -19.63 -14.54 -4.51
CA MET A 276 -18.24 -14.13 -4.53
C MET A 276 -17.82 -13.71 -5.95
N GLN A 277 -17.05 -12.64 -6.04
CA GLN A 277 -16.59 -12.08 -7.32
C GLN A 277 -15.33 -12.80 -7.81
N PRO A 278 -15.15 -12.94 -9.14
CA PRO A 278 -13.91 -13.47 -9.71
C PRO A 278 -12.68 -12.65 -9.27
N GLY A 279 -11.60 -13.35 -8.96
CA GLY A 279 -10.34 -12.73 -8.53
C GLY A 279 -10.26 -12.37 -7.03
N ASP A 280 -11.35 -12.45 -6.29
CA ASP A 280 -11.31 -12.28 -4.84
C ASP A 280 -10.77 -13.56 -4.16
N VAL A 281 -10.02 -13.37 -3.06
CA VAL A 281 -9.58 -14.47 -2.17
C VAL A 281 -10.54 -14.61 -1.01
N ARG A 282 -10.70 -15.83 -0.48
CA ARG A 282 -11.61 -16.08 0.66
C ARG A 282 -11.07 -15.48 1.95
N ARG A 283 -9.83 -15.78 2.29
CA ARG A 283 -9.22 -15.34 3.56
C ARG A 283 -7.79 -14.87 3.35
N THR A 284 -7.41 -13.84 4.09
CA THR A 284 -6.01 -13.42 4.20
C THR A 284 -5.63 -13.34 5.68
N ALA A 285 -4.46 -13.85 6.03
CA ALA A 285 -3.85 -13.73 7.35
C ALA A 285 -2.34 -13.70 7.16
N ALA A 286 -1.67 -12.71 7.73
CA ALA A 286 -0.23 -12.57 7.66
C ALA A 286 0.46 -13.44 8.73
N ASP A 287 1.48 -14.21 8.36
CA ASP A 287 2.53 -14.56 9.30
C ASP A 287 3.47 -13.35 9.42
N LEU A 288 3.71 -12.88 10.63
CA LEU A 288 4.54 -11.70 10.91
C LEU A 288 5.87 -12.03 11.58
N GLU A 289 6.27 -13.30 11.65
CA GLU A 289 7.51 -13.71 12.33
C GLU A 289 8.73 -13.05 11.68
N LYS A 290 8.78 -13.05 10.35
CA LYS A 290 9.85 -12.40 9.60
C LYS A 290 9.86 -10.87 9.79
N ALA A 291 8.70 -10.23 9.78
CA ALA A 291 8.59 -8.80 10.04
C ALA A 291 9.08 -8.43 11.45
N ARG A 292 8.78 -9.26 12.45
CA ARG A 292 9.27 -9.08 13.83
C ARG A 292 10.78 -9.20 13.95
N THR A 293 11.37 -10.21 13.29
CA THR A 293 12.80 -10.51 13.40
C THR A 293 13.66 -9.55 12.58
N VAL A 294 13.24 -9.23 11.34
CA VAL A 294 14.04 -8.42 10.40
C VAL A 294 13.82 -6.91 10.63
N LEU A 295 12.57 -6.49 10.82
CA LEU A 295 12.18 -5.09 10.92
C LEU A 295 11.81 -4.66 12.33
N GLN A 296 11.70 -5.57 13.30
CA GLN A 296 11.14 -5.34 14.62
C GLN A 296 9.70 -4.80 14.56
N TYR A 297 9.00 -5.10 13.46
CA TYR A 297 7.64 -4.66 13.22
C TYR A 297 6.65 -5.39 14.12
N ARG A 298 5.77 -4.62 14.77
CA ARG A 298 4.62 -5.12 15.50
C ARG A 298 3.46 -4.16 15.28
N PRO A 299 2.33 -4.59 14.73
CA PRO A 299 1.15 -3.75 14.64
C PRO A 299 0.67 -3.40 16.06
N ARG A 300 0.23 -2.16 16.26
CA ARG A 300 -0.14 -1.63 17.57
C ARG A 300 -1.60 -1.23 17.66
N THR A 301 -2.25 -1.04 16.52
CA THR A 301 -3.62 -0.53 16.46
C THR A 301 -4.58 -1.70 16.28
N SER A 302 -5.51 -1.87 17.20
CA SER A 302 -6.59 -2.85 17.06
C SER A 302 -7.54 -2.44 15.91
N PHE A 303 -8.26 -3.41 15.33
CA PHE A 303 -9.20 -3.10 14.26
C PHE A 303 -10.31 -2.12 14.72
N ALA A 304 -10.82 -2.30 15.95
CA ALA A 304 -11.82 -1.42 16.55
C ALA A 304 -11.32 0.03 16.63
N GLU A 305 -10.15 0.25 17.22
CA GLU A 305 -9.54 1.57 17.33
C GLU A 305 -9.28 2.20 15.95
N GLY A 306 -8.84 1.40 14.97
CA GLY A 306 -8.60 1.89 13.61
C GLY A 306 -9.89 2.31 12.91
N ILE A 307 -11.02 1.61 13.13
CA ILE A 307 -12.34 1.99 12.61
C ILE A 307 -12.82 3.30 13.26
N GLU A 308 -12.69 3.48 14.57
CA GLU A 308 -13.02 4.73 15.24
C GLU A 308 -12.24 5.92 14.67
N ARG A 309 -10.93 5.78 14.51
CA ARG A 309 -10.07 6.81 13.91
C ARG A 309 -10.42 7.09 12.44
N PHE A 310 -10.77 6.05 11.67
CA PHE A 310 -11.27 6.22 10.30
C PHE A 310 -12.58 7.00 10.28
N VAL A 311 -13.54 6.66 11.14
CA VAL A 311 -14.86 7.33 11.20
C VAL A 311 -14.73 8.78 11.66
N SER A 312 -13.84 9.08 12.63
CA SER A 312 -13.57 10.47 13.02
C SER A 312 -13.10 11.30 11.83
N TRP A 313 -12.07 10.82 11.12
CA TRP A 313 -11.60 11.47 9.90
C TRP A 313 -12.68 11.58 8.82
N PHE A 314 -13.47 10.51 8.62
CA PHE A 314 -14.51 10.47 7.61
C PHE A 314 -15.58 11.52 7.85
N ARG A 315 -16.01 11.69 9.11
CA ARG A 315 -16.98 12.74 9.50
C ARG A 315 -16.45 14.13 9.23
N GLU A 316 -15.20 14.42 9.57
CA GLU A 316 -14.55 15.69 9.29
C GLU A 316 -14.43 15.97 7.78
N ALA A 317 -13.93 15.00 7.02
CA ALA A 317 -13.73 15.12 5.58
C ALA A 317 -15.03 15.31 4.79
N TYR A 318 -16.13 14.78 5.27
CA TYR A 318 -17.44 14.88 4.63
C TYR A 318 -18.41 15.86 5.34
N ALA A 319 -17.92 16.64 6.31
CA ALA A 319 -18.69 17.62 7.08
C ALA A 319 -19.99 17.04 7.67
N LEU A 320 -19.95 15.80 8.16
CA LEU A 320 -21.08 15.11 8.74
C LEU A 320 -21.30 15.56 10.20
N ALA A 321 -22.56 15.67 10.64
CA ALA A 321 -22.89 15.90 12.04
C ALA A 321 -22.37 14.74 12.94
N HIS A 322 -21.97 15.11 14.15
CA HIS A 322 -21.54 14.14 15.16
C HIS A 322 -22.69 13.42 15.82
#